data_96eac5d30063685fc45909f454e6c097
#
_entry.id   96eac5d30063685fc45909f454e6c097
#
_cell.length_a   1.000
_cell.length_b   1.000
_cell.length_c   1.000
_cell.angle_alpha   90.00
_cell.angle_beta   90.00
_cell.angle_gamma   90.00
#
_symmetry.space_group_name_H-M   'P 1'
#
loop_
_entity.id
_entity.type
_entity.pdbx_description
1 polymer ?
#
loop_
_entity_poly.entity_id
_entity_poly.type
_entity_poly.pdbx_seq_one_letter_code
_entity_poly.pdbx_strand_id
1 'polypeptide(L)'
;MLFRSIQRKKLQSFYRDSLMHINMAAVPEDLPVSAEGESREENRTEPEQEAQPTVPDMSPNDRKFMDKLVELMEQNMDNGDLVVDDLVRELAVSRSVFFKKLKTLTGLAPIEFIKEIRIKRATQLIETGEFNMTQISYMVGINDPRYFSKCFKAQVGMTPTEYKEKVGR
;
A
#
# COMPACT_ATOMS: atom_id res chain seq x y z
N MET A 1 -16.87 18.47 -8.30
CA MET A 1 -15.53 18.11 -8.80
C MET A 1 -14.38 18.34 -7.81
N LEU A 2 -14.50 19.26 -6.90
CA LEU A 2 -13.48 19.51 -5.85
C LEU A 2 -13.33 18.39 -4.82
N PHE A 3 -14.39 17.67 -4.51
CA PHE A 3 -14.41 16.58 -3.52
C PHE A 3 -13.54 15.38 -3.91
N ARG A 4 -13.52 15.02 -5.21
CA ARG A 4 -12.67 13.94 -5.74
C ARG A 4 -11.17 14.28 -5.71
N SER A 5 -10.82 15.56 -5.88
CA SER A 5 -9.42 16.00 -5.90
C SER A 5 -8.79 16.03 -4.52
N ILE A 6 -9.55 16.38 -3.47
CA ILE A 6 -9.09 16.41 -2.07
C ILE A 6 -8.91 14.99 -1.55
N GLN A 7 -9.78 14.06 -1.93
CA GLN A 7 -9.67 12.64 -1.57
C GLN A 7 -8.46 11.96 -2.23
N ARG A 8 -8.13 12.31 -3.50
CA ARG A 8 -6.93 11.82 -4.18
C ARG A 8 -5.65 12.14 -3.43
N LYS A 9 -5.48 13.39 -2.98
CA LYS A 9 -4.27 13.81 -2.25
C LYS A 9 -4.15 13.12 -0.89
N LYS A 10 -5.25 12.92 -0.18
CA LYS A 10 -5.27 12.18 1.10
C LYS A 10 -4.93 10.70 0.90
N LEU A 11 -5.42 10.08 -0.17
CA LEU A 11 -5.15 8.68 -0.46
C LEU A 11 -3.68 8.45 -0.86
N GLN A 12 -3.11 9.32 -1.68
CA GLN A 12 -1.69 9.27 -2.07
C GLN A 12 -0.75 9.45 -0.86
N SER A 13 -1.07 10.36 0.06
CA SER A 13 -0.30 10.54 1.29
C SER A 13 -0.40 9.31 2.19
N PHE A 14 -1.59 8.76 2.35
CA PHE A 14 -1.85 7.58 3.18
C PHE A 14 -1.15 6.31 2.65
N TYR A 15 -1.07 6.13 1.33
CA TYR A 15 -0.32 5.01 0.74
C TYR A 15 1.18 5.18 0.91
N ARG A 16 1.68 6.39 0.80
CA ARG A 16 3.09 6.70 1.03
C ARG A 16 3.50 6.33 2.44
N ASP A 17 2.70 6.72 3.44
CA ASP A 17 2.99 6.47 4.86
C ASP A 17 2.83 4.99 5.22
N SER A 18 1.84 4.29 4.64
CA SER A 18 1.62 2.86 4.89
C SER A 18 2.66 1.96 4.23
N LEU A 19 3.13 2.29 3.03
CA LEU A 19 4.19 1.55 2.33
C LEU A 19 5.53 1.65 3.07
N MET A 20 5.78 2.76 3.76
CA MET A 20 6.97 2.94 4.58
C MET A 20 6.97 2.05 5.82
N HIS A 21 5.82 1.79 6.42
CA HIS A 21 5.71 0.92 7.60
C HIS A 21 5.87 -0.57 7.27
N ILE A 22 5.51 -1.01 6.07
CA ILE A 22 5.63 -2.41 5.65
C ILE A 22 7.09 -2.79 5.40
N ASN A 23 7.90 -1.88 4.90
CA ASN A 23 9.32 -2.15 4.59
C ASN A 23 10.22 -2.22 5.86
N MET A 24 9.75 -1.77 7.02
CA MET A 24 10.48 -1.87 8.29
C MET A 24 10.20 -3.18 9.07
N ALA A 25 9.19 -3.96 8.70
CA ALA A 25 8.80 -5.16 9.43
C ALA A 25 9.34 -6.48 8.85
N ALA A 26 10.06 -6.46 7.73
CA ALA A 26 10.57 -7.65 7.06
C ALA A 26 12.09 -7.62 6.85
N VAL A 27 12.85 -7.65 7.95
CA VAL A 27 14.23 -8.13 7.93
C VAL A 27 14.30 -9.39 8.78
N PRO A 28 14.40 -10.59 8.20
CA PRO A 28 14.83 -11.75 8.98
C PRO A 28 16.34 -11.60 9.23
N GLU A 29 16.69 -11.39 10.47
CA GLU A 29 18.03 -11.65 10.98
C GLU A 29 18.25 -13.15 10.95
N ASP A 30 19.02 -13.63 9.96
CA ASP A 30 19.90 -14.79 10.13
C ASP A 30 20.69 -15.02 8.83
N LEU A 31 21.94 -14.57 8.81
CA LEU A 31 23.01 -15.23 8.08
C LEU A 31 24.34 -14.98 8.80
N PRO A 32 25.15 -16.04 9.03
CA PRO A 32 26.34 -15.96 9.86
C PRO A 32 27.50 -15.29 9.15
N VAL A 33 28.19 -14.48 9.92
CA VAL A 33 29.43 -13.78 9.56
C VAL A 33 30.57 -14.79 9.51
N SER A 34 31.34 -14.80 8.42
CA SER A 34 32.70 -15.31 8.45
C SER A 34 33.65 -14.25 7.92
N ALA A 35 34.43 -13.84 8.83
CA ALA A 35 35.66 -13.12 8.95
C ALA A 35 36.61 -13.04 7.74
N GLU A 36 37.30 -11.93 7.74
CA GLU A 36 38.74 -11.61 7.68
C GLU A 36 39.18 -10.71 6.52
N GLY A 37 39.91 -9.65 6.88
CA GLY A 37 40.80 -8.92 5.97
C GLY A 37 40.97 -7.45 6.27
N GLU A 38 41.85 -7.12 7.23
CA GLU A 38 42.51 -5.86 7.54
C GLU A 38 42.81 -4.93 6.34
N SER A 39 42.75 -3.58 6.35
CA SER A 39 43.58 -2.61 7.06
C SER A 39 43.42 -1.20 6.50
N ARG A 40 43.57 -0.21 7.40
CA ARG A 40 44.15 1.15 7.35
C ARG A 40 43.36 2.30 6.76
N GLU A 41 42.95 3.15 7.68
CA GLU A 41 43.35 4.54 8.02
C GLU A 41 43.41 5.54 6.86
N GLU A 42 42.58 6.60 6.92
CA GLU A 42 42.88 7.91 7.45
C GLU A 42 41.68 8.88 7.41
N ASN A 43 41.36 9.35 8.61
CA ASN A 43 41.01 10.68 9.06
C ASN A 43 40.55 11.74 8.03
N ARG A 44 39.24 12.16 8.11
CA ARG A 44 38.92 13.59 8.07
C ARG A 44 37.58 13.89 8.72
N THR A 45 37.69 14.66 9.77
CA THR A 45 36.65 15.36 10.54
C THR A 45 35.82 16.31 9.67
N GLU A 46 34.48 16.28 9.79
CA GLU A 46 33.55 17.41 9.92
C GLU A 46 32.16 17.11 9.37
N PRO A 47 31.11 17.82 9.79
CA PRO A 47 30.49 17.86 11.11
C PRO A 47 29.13 17.13 11.12
N GLU A 48 28.66 16.84 12.30
CA GLU A 48 27.36 16.29 12.60
C GLU A 48 26.24 17.16 12.06
N GLN A 49 25.69 16.78 10.92
CA GLN A 49 24.32 17.13 10.55
C GLN A 49 23.43 16.03 11.09
N GLU A 50 22.54 16.41 11.98
CA GLU A 50 21.47 15.57 12.49
C GLU A 50 20.82 14.80 11.34
N ALA A 51 21.06 13.49 11.31
CA ALA A 51 20.45 12.59 10.34
C ALA A 51 18.97 12.50 10.68
N GLN A 52 18.16 13.31 10.02
CA GLN A 52 16.74 13.03 9.86
C GLN A 52 16.63 11.64 9.22
N PRO A 53 15.73 10.76 9.68
CA PRO A 53 15.57 9.45 9.07
C PRO A 53 15.19 9.65 7.60
N THR A 54 16.18 9.47 6.73
CA THR A 54 15.98 9.52 5.29
C THR A 54 15.17 8.31 4.88
N VAL A 55 13.91 8.55 4.62
CA VAL A 55 13.03 7.63 3.90
C VAL A 55 13.76 7.18 2.63
N PRO A 56 13.85 5.86 2.34
CA PRO A 56 14.51 5.41 1.13
C PRO A 56 13.94 6.17 -0.07
N ASP A 57 14.79 6.90 -0.77
CA ASP A 57 14.37 7.78 -1.85
C ASP A 57 13.92 6.92 -3.03
N MET A 58 12.60 6.79 -3.17
CA MET A 58 11.99 6.06 -4.28
C MET A 58 12.36 6.75 -5.59
N SER A 59 12.90 5.99 -6.55
CA SER A 59 13.29 6.57 -7.84
C SER A 59 12.11 7.30 -8.49
N PRO A 60 12.36 8.37 -9.27
CA PRO A 60 11.27 9.10 -9.97
C PRO A 60 10.40 8.19 -10.85
N ASN A 61 10.99 7.16 -11.45
CA ASN A 61 10.26 6.18 -12.25
C ASN A 61 9.37 5.26 -11.41
N ASP A 62 9.83 4.88 -10.23
CA ASP A 62 9.05 4.05 -9.31
C ASP A 62 7.89 4.84 -8.71
N ARG A 63 8.12 6.11 -8.43
CA ARG A 63 7.05 7.02 -7.98
C ARG A 63 5.97 7.18 -9.04
N LYS A 64 6.34 7.45 -10.29
CA LYS A 64 5.38 7.51 -11.41
C LYS A 64 4.61 6.22 -11.61
N PHE A 65 5.28 5.07 -11.47
CA PHE A 65 4.65 3.77 -11.55
C PHE A 65 3.61 3.57 -10.45
N MET A 66 3.94 3.89 -9.21
CA MET A 66 3.03 3.77 -8.06
C MET A 66 1.87 4.76 -8.15
N ASP A 67 2.13 6.00 -8.52
CA ASP A 67 1.07 7.02 -8.68
C ASP A 67 0.06 6.60 -9.75
N LYS A 68 0.53 6.10 -10.89
CA LYS A 68 -0.34 5.61 -11.97
C LYS A 68 -1.10 4.35 -11.56
N LEU A 69 -0.46 3.43 -10.84
CA LEU A 69 -1.11 2.22 -10.33
C LEU A 69 -2.23 2.55 -9.34
N VAL A 70 -1.97 3.47 -8.40
CA VAL A 70 -2.98 3.93 -7.44
C VAL A 70 -4.13 4.64 -8.15
N GLU A 71 -3.85 5.47 -9.15
CA GLU A 71 -4.87 6.12 -9.96
C GLU A 71 -5.77 5.11 -10.69
N LEU A 72 -5.19 4.07 -11.29
CA LEU A 72 -5.92 3.00 -11.94
C LEU A 72 -6.80 2.21 -10.96
N MET A 73 -6.28 1.95 -9.76
CA MET A 73 -7.05 1.32 -8.70
C MET A 73 -8.23 2.18 -8.25
N GLU A 74 -8.06 3.49 -8.12
CA GLU A 74 -9.16 4.41 -7.78
C GLU A 74 -10.25 4.46 -8.86
N GLN A 75 -9.85 4.46 -10.13
CA GLN A 75 -10.78 4.46 -11.26
C GLN A 75 -11.59 3.17 -11.37
N ASN A 76 -11.04 2.06 -10.89
CA ASN A 76 -11.64 0.73 -10.95
C ASN A 76 -11.96 0.16 -9.56
N MET A 77 -12.16 1.02 -8.56
CA MET A 77 -12.35 0.58 -7.17
C MET A 77 -13.58 -0.32 -6.99
N ASP A 78 -14.67 0.02 -7.63
CA ASP A 78 -15.95 -0.71 -7.60
C ASP A 78 -16.03 -1.87 -8.61
N ASN A 79 -15.03 -1.99 -9.49
CA ASN A 79 -14.99 -3.08 -10.46
C ASN A 79 -14.52 -4.38 -9.82
N GLY A 80 -15.47 -5.24 -9.44
CA GLY A 80 -15.20 -6.56 -8.86
C GLY A 80 -14.50 -7.53 -9.82
N ASP A 81 -14.59 -7.30 -11.12
CA ASP A 81 -13.99 -8.14 -12.16
C ASP A 81 -12.59 -7.69 -12.59
N LEU A 82 -12.05 -6.64 -11.95
CA LEU A 82 -10.71 -6.15 -12.24
C LEU A 82 -9.67 -7.25 -12.01
N VAL A 83 -8.95 -7.61 -13.05
CA VAL A 83 -7.86 -8.58 -12.99
C VAL A 83 -6.49 -7.92 -13.12
N VAL A 84 -5.45 -8.60 -12.63
CA VAL A 84 -4.07 -8.10 -12.68
C VAL A 84 -3.61 -7.74 -14.08
N ASP A 85 -4.07 -8.51 -15.10
CA ASP A 85 -3.70 -8.27 -16.49
C ASP A 85 -4.24 -6.94 -17.06
N ASP A 86 -5.35 -6.43 -16.53
CA ASP A 86 -5.85 -5.11 -16.88
C ASP A 86 -4.89 -4.01 -16.39
N LEU A 87 -4.41 -4.12 -15.16
CA LEU A 87 -3.41 -3.19 -14.61
C LEU A 87 -2.09 -3.24 -15.40
N VAL A 88 -1.63 -4.44 -15.74
CA VAL A 88 -0.41 -4.65 -16.54
C VAL A 88 -0.54 -3.96 -17.90
N ARG A 89 -1.69 -4.09 -18.54
CA ARG A 89 -1.99 -3.48 -19.85
C ARG A 89 -2.01 -1.97 -19.78
N GLU A 90 -2.72 -1.42 -18.79
CA GLU A 90 -2.86 0.02 -18.61
C GLU A 90 -1.54 0.71 -18.20
N LEU A 91 -0.68 0.01 -17.47
CA LEU A 91 0.65 0.48 -17.11
C LEU A 91 1.67 0.35 -18.24
N ALA A 92 1.33 -0.36 -19.32
CA ALA A 92 2.20 -0.62 -20.47
C ALA A 92 3.54 -1.25 -20.10
N VAL A 93 3.53 -2.18 -19.15
CA VAL A 93 4.70 -2.95 -18.70
C VAL A 93 4.47 -4.45 -18.95
N SER A 94 5.53 -5.24 -18.97
CA SER A 94 5.37 -6.69 -18.98
C SER A 94 4.89 -7.21 -17.62
N ARG A 95 4.18 -8.36 -17.63
CA ARG A 95 3.70 -9.01 -16.41
C ARG A 95 4.85 -9.26 -15.42
N SER A 96 5.99 -9.76 -15.90
CA SER A 96 7.17 -10.02 -15.06
C SER A 96 7.71 -8.76 -14.40
N VAL A 97 7.80 -7.66 -15.15
CA VAL A 97 8.25 -6.36 -14.63
C VAL A 97 7.27 -5.83 -13.60
N PHE A 98 5.96 -5.93 -13.86
CA PHE A 98 4.92 -5.51 -12.92
C PHE A 98 5.03 -6.25 -11.58
N PHE A 99 5.08 -7.59 -11.60
CA PHE A 99 5.18 -8.41 -10.40
C PHE A 99 6.45 -8.11 -9.59
N LYS A 100 7.61 -8.07 -10.26
CA LYS A 100 8.89 -7.79 -9.62
C LYS A 100 8.90 -6.39 -9.00
N LYS A 101 8.48 -5.39 -9.76
CA LYS A 101 8.48 -3.99 -9.32
C LYS A 101 7.53 -3.77 -8.15
N LEU A 102 6.30 -4.29 -8.25
CA LEU A 102 5.33 -4.20 -7.17
C LEU A 102 5.82 -4.89 -5.89
N LYS A 103 6.36 -6.10 -6.00
CA LYS A 103 6.93 -6.83 -4.86
C LYS A 103 8.10 -6.08 -4.21
N THR A 104 8.98 -5.50 -5.01
CA THR A 104 10.11 -4.70 -4.50
C THR A 104 9.65 -3.43 -3.79
N LEU A 105 8.64 -2.74 -4.32
CA LEU A 105 8.17 -1.45 -3.78
C LEU A 105 7.23 -1.60 -2.59
N THR A 106 6.42 -2.66 -2.55
CA THR A 106 5.34 -2.82 -1.57
C THR A 106 5.50 -4.04 -0.66
N GLY A 107 6.35 -4.99 -1.03
CA GLY A 107 6.43 -6.28 -0.37
C GLY A 107 5.27 -7.24 -0.68
N LEU A 108 4.26 -6.81 -1.44
CA LEU A 108 3.02 -7.53 -1.69
C LEU A 108 2.96 -8.16 -3.09
N ALA A 109 2.28 -9.29 -3.20
CA ALA A 109 1.85 -9.81 -4.49
C ALA A 109 0.68 -8.97 -5.04
N PRO A 110 0.47 -8.91 -6.38
CA PRO A 110 -0.55 -8.04 -6.98
C PRO A 110 -1.96 -8.23 -6.45
N ILE A 111 -2.38 -9.46 -6.22
CA ILE A 111 -3.73 -9.75 -5.68
C ILE A 111 -3.85 -9.25 -4.24
N GLU A 112 -2.81 -9.40 -3.44
CA GLU A 112 -2.76 -8.90 -2.06
C GLU A 112 -2.78 -7.37 -2.03
N PHE A 113 -2.03 -6.74 -2.94
CA PHE A 113 -2.02 -5.29 -3.09
C PHE A 113 -3.42 -4.74 -3.45
N ILE A 114 -4.12 -5.34 -4.41
CA ILE A 114 -5.49 -4.97 -4.77
C ILE A 114 -6.43 -5.08 -3.56
N LYS A 115 -6.36 -6.19 -2.82
CA LYS A 115 -7.16 -6.40 -1.60
C LYS A 115 -6.87 -5.33 -0.55
N GLU A 116 -5.60 -5.06 -0.31
CA GLU A 116 -5.20 -4.07 0.70
C GLU A 116 -5.73 -2.68 0.37
N ILE A 117 -5.61 -2.24 -0.88
CA ILE A 117 -6.16 -0.96 -1.32
C ILE A 117 -7.68 -0.89 -1.13
N ARG A 118 -8.39 -1.95 -1.51
CA ARG A 118 -9.84 -2.04 -1.35
C ARG A 118 -10.28 -1.97 0.11
N ILE A 119 -9.60 -2.67 0.99
CA ILE A 119 -9.92 -2.64 2.42
C ILE A 119 -9.58 -1.28 3.04
N LYS A 120 -8.45 -0.66 2.67
CA LYS A 120 -8.15 0.73 3.09
C LYS A 120 -9.21 1.72 2.65
N ARG A 121 -9.74 1.58 1.43
CA ARG A 121 -10.86 2.40 0.98
C ARG A 121 -12.12 2.12 1.79
N ALA A 122 -12.37 0.87 2.15
CA ALA A 122 -13.50 0.49 2.99
C ALA A 122 -13.42 1.14 4.37
N THR A 123 -12.25 1.20 5.03
CA THR A 123 -12.11 1.89 6.32
C THR A 123 -12.51 3.36 6.23
N GLN A 124 -12.08 4.07 5.17
CA GLN A 124 -12.47 5.46 4.93
C GLN A 124 -13.99 5.63 4.75
N LEU A 125 -14.63 4.71 4.00
CA LEU A 125 -16.08 4.74 3.80
C LEU A 125 -16.86 4.43 5.08
N ILE A 126 -16.33 3.55 5.93
CA ILE A 126 -16.94 3.28 7.25
C ILE A 126 -16.84 4.52 8.15
N GLU A 127 -15.74 5.24 8.12
CA GLU A 127 -15.53 6.47 8.91
C GLU A 127 -16.49 7.60 8.53
N THR A 128 -16.96 7.67 7.28
CA THR A 128 -18.00 8.64 6.90
C THR A 128 -19.33 8.39 7.57
N GLY A 129 -19.62 7.14 7.94
CA GLY A 129 -20.90 6.73 8.53
C GLY A 129 -22.10 6.71 7.58
N GLU A 130 -21.90 7.09 6.31
CA GLU A 130 -22.98 7.29 5.32
C GLU A 130 -23.52 5.98 4.73
N PHE A 131 -22.74 4.91 4.76
CA PHE A 131 -23.02 3.68 4.03
C PHE A 131 -23.16 2.48 4.98
N ASN A 132 -23.96 1.49 4.58
CA ASN A 132 -23.98 0.20 5.24
C ASN A 132 -22.86 -0.73 4.72
N MET A 133 -22.57 -1.81 5.45
CA MET A 133 -21.46 -2.71 5.13
C MET A 133 -21.60 -3.39 3.76
N THR A 134 -22.83 -3.71 3.34
CA THR A 134 -23.11 -4.30 2.03
C THR A 134 -22.82 -3.30 0.91
N GLN A 135 -23.27 -2.05 1.07
CA GLN A 135 -22.93 -0.99 0.11
C GLN A 135 -21.43 -0.78 -0.01
N ILE A 136 -20.73 -0.71 1.13
CA ILE A 136 -19.27 -0.54 1.15
C ILE A 136 -18.58 -1.69 0.43
N SER A 137 -19.00 -2.95 0.63
CA SER A 137 -18.39 -4.09 -0.05
C SER A 137 -18.48 -3.97 -1.58
N TYR A 138 -19.62 -3.56 -2.11
CA TYR A 138 -19.79 -3.30 -3.55
C TYR A 138 -18.97 -2.08 -4.02
N MET A 139 -18.96 -0.99 -3.26
CA MET A 139 -18.20 0.22 -3.60
C MET A 139 -16.69 0.00 -3.68
N VAL A 140 -16.17 -1.01 -2.98
CA VAL A 140 -14.76 -1.39 -3.04
C VAL A 140 -14.51 -2.62 -3.93
N GLY A 141 -15.49 -3.02 -4.74
CA GLY A 141 -15.35 -4.09 -5.72
C GLY A 141 -15.24 -5.51 -5.12
N ILE A 142 -15.74 -5.71 -3.90
CA ILE A 142 -15.84 -7.03 -3.28
C ILE A 142 -17.32 -7.40 -3.23
N ASN A 143 -17.78 -8.12 -4.26
CA ASN A 143 -19.20 -8.38 -4.50
C ASN A 143 -19.82 -9.40 -3.51
N ASP A 144 -19.03 -10.05 -2.67
CA ASP A 144 -19.49 -10.93 -1.61
C ASP A 144 -19.23 -10.27 -0.23
N PRO A 145 -20.28 -9.82 0.49
CA PRO A 145 -20.16 -9.21 1.82
C PRO A 145 -19.54 -10.13 2.88
N ARG A 146 -19.69 -11.44 2.75
CA ARG A 146 -19.06 -12.41 3.67
C ARG A 146 -17.56 -12.48 3.43
N TYR A 147 -17.16 -12.53 2.16
CA TYR A 147 -15.75 -12.48 1.77
C TYR A 147 -15.11 -11.13 2.12
N PHE A 148 -15.83 -10.03 1.92
CA PHE A 148 -15.43 -8.70 2.37
C PHE A 148 -15.10 -8.68 3.86
N SER A 149 -16.01 -9.18 4.71
CA SER A 149 -15.80 -9.22 6.17
C SER A 149 -14.57 -10.05 6.56
N LYS A 150 -14.30 -11.16 5.88
CA LYS A 150 -13.09 -11.97 6.09
C LYS A 150 -11.81 -11.20 5.71
N CYS A 151 -11.79 -10.57 4.54
CA CYS A 151 -10.66 -9.77 4.09
C CYS A 151 -10.40 -8.58 5.03
N PHE A 152 -11.46 -7.89 5.43
CA PHE A 152 -11.37 -6.78 6.36
C PHE A 152 -10.79 -7.20 7.70
N LYS A 153 -11.32 -8.28 8.31
CA LYS A 153 -10.81 -8.80 9.57
C LYS A 153 -9.36 -9.26 9.48
N ALA A 154 -8.96 -9.86 8.37
CA ALA A 154 -7.58 -10.30 8.16
C ALA A 154 -6.58 -9.13 8.11
N GLN A 155 -6.98 -7.97 7.56
CA GLN A 155 -6.09 -6.81 7.42
C GLN A 155 -6.17 -5.82 8.58
N VAL A 156 -7.37 -5.61 9.13
CA VAL A 156 -7.63 -4.61 10.17
C VAL A 156 -7.60 -5.22 11.57
N GLY A 157 -7.69 -6.55 11.68
CA GLY A 157 -7.71 -7.28 12.95
C GLY A 157 -9.09 -7.37 13.62
N MET A 158 -10.11 -6.69 13.07
CA MET A 158 -11.49 -6.70 13.58
C MET A 158 -12.49 -6.69 12.42
N THR A 159 -13.73 -7.07 12.69
CA THR A 159 -14.78 -7.04 11.68
C THR A 159 -15.16 -5.61 11.28
N PRO A 160 -15.74 -5.39 10.08
CA PRO A 160 -16.20 -4.06 9.67
C PRO A 160 -17.18 -3.41 10.65
N THR A 161 -18.04 -4.22 11.28
CA THR A 161 -19.01 -3.75 12.27
C THR A 161 -18.34 -3.28 13.55
N GLU A 162 -17.40 -4.09 14.09
CA GLU A 162 -16.59 -3.72 15.25
C GLU A 162 -15.77 -2.45 14.98
N TYR A 163 -15.22 -2.31 13.78
CA TYR A 163 -14.48 -1.11 13.37
C TYR A 163 -15.39 0.11 13.35
N LYS A 164 -16.62 0.00 12.78
CA LYS A 164 -17.61 1.07 12.76
C LYS A 164 -17.98 1.54 14.17
N GLU A 165 -18.19 0.61 15.09
CA GLU A 165 -18.51 0.93 16.49
C GLU A 165 -17.34 1.64 17.19
N LYS A 166 -16.11 1.27 16.84
CA LYS A 166 -14.89 1.87 17.40
C LYS A 166 -14.68 3.31 16.92
N VAL A 167 -14.91 3.59 15.64
CA VAL A 167 -14.67 4.92 15.04
C VAL A 167 -15.86 5.86 15.17
N GLY A 168 -17.07 5.32 15.37
CA GLY A 168 -18.30 6.10 15.55
C GLY A 168 -18.56 6.61 16.97
N ARG A 169 -17.59 6.46 17.88
CA ARG A 169 -17.67 6.95 19.27
C ARG A 169 -17.08 8.32 19.45
#